data_f80f877e648de670e8c0adf86f08d2a0
#
_entry.id   f80f877e648de670e8c0adf86f08d2a0
#
_cell.length_a   1.000
_cell.length_b   1.000
_cell.length_c   1.000
_cell.angle_alpha   90.00
_cell.angle_beta   90.00
_cell.angle_gamma   90.00
#
_symmetry.space_group_name_H-M   'P 1'
#
loop_
_entity.id
_entity.type
_entity.pdbx_description
1 polymer ?
#
loop_
_entity_poly.entity_id
_entity_poly.type
_entity_poly.pdbx_seq_one_letter_code
_entity_poly.pdbx_strand_id
1 'polypeptide(L)'
;MALRRAGGRAIWRQIAEAIVADIEGSALKPGSRLPTEQALAARFGVNRHTVRQALAHLQDSGTIQVEQGRGTFVARDPLLYPVGRRTRFTEIVRLQHRMPGGTLLRVRTVPAGAGAARDLDVEPGTPLQVLDILHLVDGQPVSLAAHHLVAERVGDLEAGFRAHGSITAALAEKGIHDYLRKATRVSARHPTSREVGLLDMPRTRPVMVAEAINTLVDGTPIELGIACFPADRVQIVLESS
;
A
#
# COMPACT_ATOMS: atom_id res chain seq x y z
N MET A 1 17.25 -22.77 -23.36
CA MET A 1 18.54 -22.84 -22.62
C MET A 1 18.61 -24.22 -21.94
N ALA A 2 19.58 -25.06 -22.25
CA ALA A 2 19.70 -26.38 -21.65
C ALA A 2 20.35 -26.27 -20.27
N LEU A 3 19.62 -26.65 -19.21
CA LEU A 3 20.16 -26.73 -17.86
C LEU A 3 21.22 -27.82 -17.78
N ARG A 4 22.45 -27.45 -17.44
CA ARG A 4 23.55 -28.43 -17.32
C ARG A 4 23.79 -28.77 -15.85
N ARG A 5 23.82 -30.07 -15.53
CA ARG A 5 24.34 -30.60 -14.26
C ARG A 5 25.86 -30.43 -14.10
N ALA A 6 26.54 -29.78 -15.06
CA ALA A 6 27.98 -29.55 -15.04
C ALA A 6 28.31 -28.27 -14.31
N GLY A 7 28.99 -28.35 -13.17
CA GLY A 7 29.57 -27.19 -12.48
C GLY A 7 29.12 -26.95 -11.04
N GLY A 8 28.57 -27.91 -10.31
CA GLY A 8 28.32 -27.80 -8.86
C GLY A 8 27.17 -26.87 -8.46
N ARG A 9 26.49 -26.17 -9.40
CA ARG A 9 25.35 -25.31 -9.08
C ARG A 9 24.04 -26.10 -9.06
N ALA A 10 23.27 -25.96 -8.00
CA ALA A 10 21.96 -26.58 -7.87
C ALA A 10 21.03 -26.14 -9.02
N ILE A 11 20.28 -27.09 -9.60
CA ILE A 11 19.38 -26.83 -10.75
C ILE A 11 18.37 -25.73 -10.45
N TRP A 12 17.82 -25.69 -9.23
CA TRP A 12 16.87 -24.67 -8.84
C TRP A 12 17.46 -23.24 -8.89
N ARG A 13 18.78 -23.07 -8.60
CA ARG A 13 19.45 -21.76 -8.74
C ARG A 13 19.53 -21.31 -10.19
N GLN A 14 19.83 -22.23 -11.11
CA GLN A 14 19.86 -21.90 -12.55
C GLN A 14 18.48 -21.51 -13.06
N ILE A 15 17.40 -22.12 -12.53
CA ILE A 15 16.03 -21.73 -12.84
C ILE A 15 15.73 -20.34 -12.30
N ALA A 16 16.11 -20.06 -11.05
CA ALA A 16 15.93 -18.73 -10.46
C ALA A 16 16.68 -17.66 -11.26
N GLU A 17 17.95 -17.89 -11.60
CA GLU A 17 18.76 -17.00 -12.46
C GLU A 17 18.11 -16.76 -13.84
N ALA A 18 17.55 -17.81 -14.46
CA ALA A 18 16.86 -17.69 -15.75
C ALA A 18 15.56 -16.87 -15.66
N ILE A 19 14.81 -17.00 -14.56
CA ILE A 19 13.61 -16.19 -14.33
C ILE A 19 14.01 -14.71 -14.08
N VAL A 20 15.08 -14.46 -13.32
CA VAL A 20 15.62 -13.09 -13.12
C VAL A 20 16.03 -12.49 -14.47
N ALA A 21 16.72 -13.23 -15.32
CA ALA A 21 17.08 -12.77 -16.66
C ALA A 21 15.86 -12.46 -17.55
N ASP A 22 14.77 -13.23 -17.44
CA ASP A 22 13.51 -12.92 -18.14
C ASP A 22 12.89 -11.59 -17.64
N ILE A 23 13.02 -11.29 -16.36
CA ILE A 23 12.53 -10.04 -15.75
C ILE A 23 13.42 -8.87 -16.22
N GLU A 24 14.72 -8.98 -16.10
CA GLU A 24 15.69 -7.95 -16.52
C GLU A 24 15.65 -7.69 -18.03
N GLY A 25 15.45 -8.73 -18.82
CA GLY A 25 15.28 -8.66 -20.27
C GLY A 25 13.89 -8.15 -20.72
N SER A 26 13.05 -7.67 -19.77
CA SER A 26 11.69 -7.17 -19.99
C SER A 26 10.70 -8.18 -20.59
N ALA A 27 11.03 -9.46 -20.63
CA ALA A 27 10.10 -10.53 -21.00
C ALA A 27 9.00 -10.70 -19.92
N LEU A 28 9.34 -10.41 -18.67
CA LEU A 28 8.43 -10.38 -17.52
C LEU A 28 8.51 -9.00 -16.84
N LYS A 29 7.47 -8.20 -16.97
CA LYS A 29 7.42 -6.86 -16.37
C LYS A 29 7.05 -6.93 -14.88
N PRO A 30 7.44 -5.93 -14.04
CA PRO A 30 6.98 -5.81 -12.68
C PRO A 30 5.44 -5.90 -12.59
N GLY A 31 4.94 -6.76 -11.71
CA GLY A 31 3.51 -7.05 -11.56
C GLY A 31 2.91 -7.98 -12.61
N SER A 32 3.65 -8.45 -13.61
CA SER A 32 3.17 -9.48 -14.52
C SER A 32 3.13 -10.85 -13.84
N ARG A 33 2.17 -11.68 -14.24
CA ARG A 33 2.02 -13.03 -13.72
C ARG A 33 3.10 -13.94 -14.32
N LEU A 34 3.78 -14.68 -13.46
CA LEU A 34 4.68 -15.75 -13.90
C LEU A 34 3.88 -16.92 -14.48
N PRO A 35 4.49 -17.72 -15.40
CA PRO A 35 3.93 -18.99 -15.80
C PRO A 35 3.71 -19.90 -14.59
N THR A 36 2.74 -20.79 -14.67
CA THR A 36 2.45 -21.74 -13.58
C THR A 36 3.64 -22.65 -13.29
N GLU A 37 3.70 -23.22 -12.07
CA GLU A 37 4.73 -24.22 -11.70
C GLU A 37 4.83 -25.33 -12.75
N GLN A 38 3.67 -25.76 -13.29
CA GLN A 38 3.62 -26.79 -14.31
C GLN A 38 4.24 -26.33 -15.64
N ALA A 39 3.94 -25.12 -16.07
CA ALA A 39 4.51 -24.54 -17.29
C ALA A 39 6.02 -24.33 -17.15
N LEU A 40 6.47 -23.84 -15.98
CA LEU A 40 7.90 -23.70 -15.69
C LEU A 40 8.61 -25.05 -15.63
N ALA A 41 8.00 -26.08 -15.01
CA ALA A 41 8.55 -27.43 -14.99
C ALA A 41 8.73 -28.02 -16.41
N ALA A 42 7.73 -27.82 -17.28
CA ALA A 42 7.81 -28.19 -18.68
C ALA A 42 8.88 -27.40 -19.44
N ARG A 43 8.93 -26.06 -19.26
CA ARG A 43 9.93 -25.18 -19.91
C ARG A 43 11.37 -25.57 -19.57
N PHE A 44 11.63 -25.91 -18.31
CA PHE A 44 12.97 -26.21 -17.82
C PHE A 44 13.31 -27.71 -17.81
N GLY A 45 12.35 -28.59 -18.13
CA GLY A 45 12.57 -30.06 -18.17
C GLY A 45 12.87 -30.66 -16.79
N VAL A 46 12.23 -30.11 -15.71
CA VAL A 46 12.46 -30.53 -14.33
C VAL A 46 11.14 -30.91 -13.64
N ASN A 47 11.24 -31.49 -12.45
CA ASN A 47 10.05 -31.73 -11.63
C ASN A 47 9.56 -30.44 -10.95
N ARG A 48 8.27 -30.44 -10.51
CA ARG A 48 7.66 -29.27 -9.83
C ARG A 48 8.36 -28.91 -8.53
N HIS A 49 8.93 -29.87 -7.82
CA HIS A 49 9.62 -29.60 -6.54
C HIS A 49 10.84 -28.69 -6.75
N THR A 50 11.62 -28.92 -7.82
CA THR A 50 12.77 -28.08 -8.19
C THR A 50 12.33 -26.65 -8.57
N VAL A 51 11.18 -26.52 -9.28
CA VAL A 51 10.60 -25.21 -9.58
C VAL A 51 10.15 -24.50 -8.31
N ARG A 52 9.46 -25.19 -7.38
CA ARG A 52 9.06 -24.61 -6.10
C ARG A 52 10.23 -24.09 -5.30
N GLN A 53 11.33 -24.82 -5.28
CA GLN A 53 12.54 -24.38 -4.59
C GLN A 53 13.12 -23.11 -5.21
N ALA A 54 13.12 -23.00 -6.55
CA ALA A 54 13.53 -21.78 -7.25
C ALA A 54 12.59 -20.60 -6.94
N LEU A 55 11.27 -20.82 -6.99
CA LEU A 55 10.27 -19.78 -6.67
C LEU A 55 10.33 -19.37 -5.22
N ALA A 56 10.52 -20.29 -4.26
CA ALA A 56 10.70 -19.95 -2.85
C ALA A 56 11.91 -19.02 -2.66
N HIS A 57 13.04 -19.34 -3.27
CA HIS A 57 14.22 -18.48 -3.23
C HIS A 57 13.98 -17.08 -3.81
N LEU A 58 13.29 -16.99 -4.96
CA LEU A 58 12.94 -15.70 -5.57
C LEU A 58 11.93 -14.93 -4.72
N GLN A 59 11.04 -15.62 -4.00
CA GLN A 59 10.11 -14.99 -3.06
C GLN A 59 10.85 -14.47 -1.82
N ASP A 60 11.78 -15.24 -1.26
CA ASP A 60 12.60 -14.84 -0.12
C ASP A 60 13.49 -13.62 -0.45
N SER A 61 13.98 -13.55 -1.69
CA SER A 61 14.74 -12.38 -2.20
C SER A 61 13.86 -11.19 -2.58
N GLY A 62 12.53 -11.31 -2.50
CA GLY A 62 11.61 -10.24 -2.88
C GLY A 62 11.46 -10.03 -4.40
N THR A 63 12.06 -10.89 -5.24
CA THR A 63 11.98 -10.79 -6.71
C THR A 63 10.58 -11.12 -7.25
N ILE A 64 9.86 -12.01 -6.56
CA ILE A 64 8.49 -12.38 -6.89
C ILE A 64 7.59 -12.37 -5.66
N GLN A 65 6.28 -12.28 -5.90
CA GLN A 65 5.25 -12.37 -4.87
C GLN A 65 4.27 -13.51 -5.22
N VAL A 66 3.90 -14.30 -4.21
CA VAL A 66 2.85 -15.32 -4.33
C VAL A 66 1.57 -14.73 -3.77
N GLU A 67 0.57 -14.57 -4.63
CA GLU A 67 -0.79 -14.16 -4.25
C GLU A 67 -1.66 -15.43 -4.17
N GLN A 68 -2.14 -15.74 -2.97
CA GLN A 68 -2.90 -16.98 -2.73
C GLN A 68 -4.14 -17.03 -3.62
N GLY A 69 -4.32 -18.13 -4.36
CA GLY A 69 -5.42 -18.32 -5.30
C GLY A 69 -5.27 -17.59 -6.65
N ARG A 70 -4.39 -16.60 -6.76
CA ARG A 70 -4.18 -15.79 -7.97
C ARG A 70 -2.93 -16.18 -8.76
N GLY A 71 -1.90 -16.66 -8.08
CA GLY A 71 -0.67 -17.14 -8.70
C GLY A 71 0.59 -16.45 -8.20
N THR A 72 1.66 -16.55 -8.98
CA THR A 72 2.95 -15.93 -8.72
C THR A 72 3.15 -14.74 -9.66
N PHE A 73 3.63 -13.62 -9.15
CA PHE A 73 3.81 -12.38 -9.89
C PHE A 73 5.24 -11.85 -9.71
N VAL A 74 5.76 -11.14 -10.70
CA VAL A 74 6.98 -10.36 -10.55
C VAL A 74 6.74 -9.29 -9.50
N ALA A 75 7.61 -9.17 -8.52
CA ALA A 75 7.50 -8.11 -7.51
C ALA A 75 7.51 -6.75 -8.19
N ARG A 76 6.77 -5.82 -7.61
CA ARG A 76 6.82 -4.41 -8.00
C ARG A 76 7.70 -3.67 -7.01
N ASP A 77 8.35 -2.62 -7.47
CA ASP A 77 8.99 -1.70 -6.55
C ASP A 77 7.94 -1.16 -5.55
N PRO A 78 8.25 -1.14 -4.26
CA PRO A 78 7.35 -0.57 -3.29
C PRO A 78 7.05 0.89 -3.64
N LEU A 79 5.83 1.34 -3.35
CA LEU A 79 5.49 2.75 -3.42
C LEU A 79 6.37 3.50 -2.42
N LEU A 80 7.21 4.41 -2.88
CA LEU A 80 7.92 5.33 -2.01
C LEU A 80 6.91 6.35 -1.45
N TYR A 81 6.76 6.39 -0.14
CA TYR A 81 5.81 7.26 0.53
C TYR A 81 6.56 8.30 1.38
N PRO A 82 6.99 9.42 0.76
CA PRO A 82 7.67 10.48 1.48
C PRO A 82 6.72 11.15 2.48
N VAL A 83 7.18 11.23 3.73
CA VAL A 83 6.45 11.91 4.80
C VAL A 83 7.08 13.28 5.03
N GLY A 84 6.38 14.31 4.61
CA GLY A 84 6.77 15.70 4.74
C GLY A 84 5.58 16.59 5.09
N ARG A 85 5.77 17.89 5.07
CA ARG A 85 4.74 18.89 5.42
C ARG A 85 3.49 18.83 4.52
N ARG A 86 3.64 18.40 3.25
CA ARG A 86 2.54 18.23 2.28
C ARG A 86 2.51 16.81 1.75
N THR A 87 2.14 15.86 2.61
CA THR A 87 2.01 14.44 2.25
C THR A 87 0.59 14.16 1.75
N ARG A 88 0.46 13.95 0.44
CA ARG A 88 -0.83 13.71 -0.24
C ARG A 88 -0.74 12.46 -1.11
N PHE A 89 -1.51 11.43 -0.77
CA PHE A 89 -1.43 10.12 -1.42
C PHE A 89 -1.51 10.20 -2.95
N THR A 90 -2.53 10.88 -3.48
CA THR A 90 -2.76 10.96 -4.93
C THR A 90 -1.59 11.63 -5.67
N GLU A 91 -1.01 12.68 -5.09
CA GLU A 91 0.15 13.39 -5.65
C GLU A 91 1.40 12.50 -5.63
N ILE A 92 1.67 11.82 -4.49
CA ILE A 92 2.80 10.92 -4.32
C ILE A 92 2.77 9.80 -5.37
N VAL A 93 1.60 9.21 -5.62
CA VAL A 93 1.43 8.15 -6.61
C VAL A 93 1.67 8.67 -8.03
N ARG A 94 1.12 9.84 -8.36
CA ARG A 94 1.29 10.46 -9.70
C ARG A 94 2.74 10.87 -9.98
N LEU A 95 3.47 11.38 -8.97
CA LEU A 95 4.89 11.74 -9.10
C LEU A 95 5.77 10.52 -9.44
N GLN A 96 5.32 9.31 -9.08
CA GLN A 96 5.99 8.06 -9.45
C GLN A 96 5.44 7.45 -10.75
N HIS A 97 4.73 8.25 -11.57
CA HIS A 97 4.14 7.82 -12.85
C HIS A 97 3.21 6.61 -12.73
N ARG A 98 2.49 6.51 -11.58
CA ARG A 98 1.56 5.43 -11.28
C ARG A 98 0.12 5.97 -11.20
N MET A 99 -0.86 5.08 -11.30
CA MET A 99 -2.28 5.41 -11.28
C MET A 99 -2.85 5.30 -9.87
N PRO A 100 -3.21 6.43 -9.21
CA PRO A 100 -3.89 6.38 -7.93
C PRO A 100 -5.35 5.97 -8.10
N GLY A 101 -5.87 5.21 -7.13
CA GLY A 101 -7.28 4.87 -7.00
C GLY A 101 -7.72 4.89 -5.54
N GLY A 102 -9.02 5.02 -5.31
CA GLY A 102 -9.60 4.99 -3.98
C GLY A 102 -11.02 4.43 -4.01
N THR A 103 -11.31 3.47 -3.14
CA THR A 103 -12.64 2.93 -2.93
C THR A 103 -13.13 3.34 -1.55
N LEU A 104 -14.22 4.09 -1.48
CA LEU A 104 -14.88 4.43 -0.23
C LEU A 104 -15.65 3.20 0.28
N LEU A 105 -15.18 2.63 1.37
CA LEU A 105 -15.75 1.41 1.94
C LEU A 105 -16.92 1.73 2.88
N ARG A 106 -16.80 2.81 3.64
CA ARG A 106 -17.77 3.19 4.66
C ARG A 106 -17.63 4.66 5.04
N VAL A 107 -18.77 5.30 5.33
CA VAL A 107 -18.82 6.59 6.01
C VAL A 107 -19.62 6.43 7.30
N ARG A 108 -19.19 7.06 8.36
CA ARG A 108 -19.87 7.08 9.66
C ARG A 108 -19.54 8.33 10.44
N THR A 109 -20.40 8.71 11.39
CA THR A 109 -20.11 9.71 12.40
C THR A 109 -19.85 9.00 13.72
N VAL A 110 -18.76 9.37 14.38
CA VAL A 110 -18.38 8.80 15.69
C VAL A 110 -18.02 9.94 16.66
N PRO A 111 -18.27 9.79 17.97
CA PRO A 111 -17.79 10.75 18.94
C PRO A 111 -16.27 10.67 19.07
N ALA A 112 -15.59 11.79 19.22
CA ALA A 112 -14.18 11.87 19.48
C ALA A 112 -13.85 11.20 20.82
N GLY A 113 -13.09 10.09 20.78
CA GLY A 113 -12.49 9.53 21.99
C GLY A 113 -11.36 10.43 22.52
N ALA A 114 -10.95 10.26 23.76
CA ALA A 114 -9.96 11.13 24.42
C ALA A 114 -8.64 11.31 23.63
N GLY A 115 -8.17 10.26 22.92
CA GLY A 115 -6.97 10.36 22.08
C GLY A 115 -7.18 11.24 20.85
N ALA A 116 -8.25 10.97 20.09
CA ALA A 116 -8.60 11.74 18.90
C ALA A 116 -8.96 13.18 19.25
N ALA A 117 -9.68 13.40 20.36
CA ALA A 117 -10.04 14.74 20.87
C ALA A 117 -8.79 15.59 21.12
N ARG A 118 -7.80 15.02 21.81
CA ARG A 118 -6.50 15.69 22.06
C ARG A 118 -5.73 15.98 20.77
N ASP A 119 -5.64 15.00 19.85
CA ASP A 119 -4.89 15.16 18.60
C ASP A 119 -5.55 16.15 17.63
N LEU A 120 -6.88 16.28 17.69
CA LEU A 120 -7.68 17.19 16.86
C LEU A 120 -8.02 18.53 17.54
N ASP A 121 -7.61 18.70 18.79
CA ASP A 121 -7.92 19.89 19.59
C ASP A 121 -9.43 20.20 19.60
N VAL A 122 -10.19 19.22 20.07
CA VAL A 122 -11.65 19.28 20.25
C VAL A 122 -12.05 18.67 21.59
N GLU A 123 -13.25 18.93 22.05
CA GLU A 123 -13.80 18.30 23.26
C GLU A 123 -14.05 16.78 23.03
N PRO A 124 -13.82 15.92 24.04
CA PRO A 124 -14.26 14.54 23.98
C PRO A 124 -15.76 14.45 23.68
N GLY A 125 -16.14 13.56 22.74
CA GLY A 125 -17.52 13.45 22.29
C GLY A 125 -17.87 14.30 21.05
N THR A 126 -17.02 15.22 20.62
CA THR A 126 -17.22 15.98 19.38
C THR A 126 -17.46 15.04 18.21
N PRO A 127 -18.51 15.24 17.38
CA PRO A 127 -18.77 14.39 16.22
C PRO A 127 -17.66 14.48 15.18
N LEU A 128 -17.09 13.32 14.83
CA LEU A 128 -16.12 13.18 13.74
C LEU A 128 -16.76 12.42 12.58
N GLN A 129 -16.68 12.96 11.36
CA GLN A 129 -16.95 12.20 10.16
C GLN A 129 -15.77 11.26 9.89
N VAL A 130 -16.02 9.98 9.70
CA VAL A 130 -14.98 8.99 9.42
C VAL A 130 -15.22 8.36 8.05
N LEU A 131 -14.24 8.50 7.15
CA LEU A 131 -14.22 7.86 5.85
C LEU A 131 -13.21 6.71 5.90
N ASP A 132 -13.71 5.46 5.76
CA ASP A 132 -12.84 4.28 5.58
C ASP A 132 -12.59 4.09 4.08
N ILE A 133 -11.33 4.19 3.66
CA ILE A 133 -10.92 4.19 2.25
C ILE A 133 -9.88 3.11 2.01
N LEU A 134 -10.11 2.31 0.96
CA LEU A 134 -9.10 1.43 0.39
C LEU A 134 -8.38 2.16 -0.74
N HIS A 135 -7.11 2.49 -0.54
CA HIS A 135 -6.29 3.13 -1.56
C HIS A 135 -5.62 2.09 -2.46
N LEU A 136 -5.64 2.39 -3.75
CA LEU A 136 -5.10 1.55 -4.81
C LEU A 136 -3.98 2.28 -5.56
N VAL A 137 -3.00 1.52 -6.03
CA VAL A 137 -1.99 1.97 -6.99
C VAL A 137 -1.95 0.96 -8.12
N ASP A 138 -2.19 1.40 -9.35
CA ASP A 138 -2.30 0.53 -10.54
C ASP A 138 -3.31 -0.63 -10.34
N GLY A 139 -4.42 -0.35 -9.63
CA GLY A 139 -5.44 -1.33 -9.30
C GLY A 139 -5.11 -2.27 -8.13
N GLN A 140 -3.92 -2.18 -7.54
CA GLN A 140 -3.52 -3.00 -6.40
C GLN A 140 -3.76 -2.28 -5.06
N PRO A 141 -4.33 -2.96 -4.05
CA PRO A 141 -4.49 -2.40 -2.72
C PRO A 141 -3.13 -2.10 -2.07
N VAL A 142 -2.91 -0.85 -1.64
CA VAL A 142 -1.66 -0.43 -1.00
C VAL A 142 -1.87 0.17 0.39
N SER A 143 -3.09 0.61 0.70
CA SER A 143 -3.40 1.14 2.03
C SER A 143 -4.88 1.02 2.35
N LEU A 144 -5.17 0.71 3.62
CA LEU A 144 -6.49 0.87 4.21
C LEU A 144 -6.41 2.01 5.21
N ALA A 145 -7.16 3.08 4.98
CA ALA A 145 -7.12 4.28 5.79
C ALA A 145 -8.48 4.63 6.39
N ALA A 146 -8.48 5.10 7.63
CA ALA A 146 -9.61 5.74 8.29
C ALA A 146 -9.29 7.23 8.50
N HIS A 147 -10.02 8.11 7.84
CA HIS A 147 -9.87 9.55 7.92
C HIS A 147 -10.91 10.10 8.89
N HIS A 148 -10.48 10.48 10.10
CA HIS A 148 -11.32 11.10 11.12
C HIS A 148 -11.27 12.63 10.95
N LEU A 149 -12.36 13.22 10.52
CA LEU A 149 -12.45 14.62 10.12
C LEU A 149 -13.36 15.38 11.06
N VAL A 150 -12.95 16.58 11.45
CA VAL A 150 -13.78 17.49 12.23
C VAL A 150 -14.78 18.16 11.29
N ALA A 151 -16.02 17.61 11.23
CA ALA A 151 -17.03 18.03 10.25
C ALA A 151 -17.36 19.53 10.30
N GLU A 152 -17.33 20.15 11.48
CA GLU A 152 -17.55 21.60 11.64
C GLU A 152 -16.48 22.44 10.92
N ARG A 153 -15.25 21.89 10.75
CA ARG A 153 -14.10 22.59 10.13
C ARG A 153 -14.00 22.35 8.63
N VAL A 154 -14.44 21.17 8.15
CA VAL A 154 -14.23 20.75 6.75
C VAL A 154 -15.53 20.47 5.99
N GLY A 155 -16.68 20.41 6.67
CA GLY A 155 -17.95 20.01 6.07
C GLY A 155 -18.02 18.50 5.77
N ASP A 156 -19.09 18.10 5.08
CA ASP A 156 -19.26 16.73 4.62
C ASP A 156 -18.42 16.47 3.35
N LEU A 157 -17.48 15.53 3.43
CA LEU A 157 -16.58 15.17 2.34
C LEU A 157 -17.01 13.93 1.55
N GLU A 158 -18.13 13.26 1.92
CA GLU A 158 -18.55 12.03 1.25
C GLU A 158 -18.79 12.24 -0.24
N ALA A 159 -19.60 13.22 -0.59
CA ALA A 159 -19.97 13.50 -1.99
C ALA A 159 -18.74 13.87 -2.83
N GLY A 160 -17.88 14.76 -2.33
CA GLY A 160 -16.65 15.16 -3.02
C GLY A 160 -15.68 13.98 -3.18
N PHE A 161 -15.54 13.11 -2.17
CA PHE A 161 -14.72 11.92 -2.31
C PHE A 161 -15.29 10.93 -3.35
N ARG A 162 -16.60 10.72 -3.38
CA ARG A 162 -17.25 9.85 -4.38
C ARG A 162 -17.05 10.37 -5.81
N ALA A 163 -17.04 11.69 -5.98
CA ALA A 163 -16.82 12.33 -7.28
C ALA A 163 -15.37 12.22 -7.76
N HIS A 164 -14.39 12.38 -6.86
CA HIS A 164 -12.98 12.56 -7.22
C HIS A 164 -12.05 11.43 -6.78
N GLY A 165 -12.47 10.55 -5.87
CA GLY A 165 -11.63 9.49 -5.29
C GLY A 165 -10.43 10.02 -4.46
N SER A 166 -10.51 11.25 -3.97
CA SER A 166 -9.41 11.93 -3.27
C SER A 166 -9.92 12.83 -2.15
N ILE A 167 -9.40 12.66 -0.94
CA ILE A 167 -9.65 13.56 0.20
C ILE A 167 -9.18 14.98 -0.12
N THR A 168 -8.01 15.13 -0.75
CA THR A 168 -7.48 16.45 -1.14
C THR A 168 -8.43 17.18 -2.08
N ALA A 169 -8.97 16.49 -3.08
CA ALA A 169 -9.93 17.10 -4.01
C ALA A 169 -11.26 17.43 -3.31
N ALA A 170 -11.76 16.55 -2.43
CA ALA A 170 -12.96 16.82 -1.64
C ALA A 170 -12.80 18.02 -0.69
N LEU A 171 -11.63 18.20 -0.08
CA LEU A 171 -11.30 19.38 0.73
C LEU A 171 -11.25 20.65 -0.13
N ALA A 172 -10.69 20.56 -1.35
CA ALA A 172 -10.63 21.71 -2.27
C ALA A 172 -12.01 22.21 -2.67
N GLU A 173 -13.00 21.32 -2.87
CA GLU A 173 -14.42 21.71 -3.09
C GLU A 173 -15.02 22.49 -1.93
N LYS A 174 -14.49 22.29 -0.71
CA LYS A 174 -14.91 23.04 0.49
C LYS A 174 -14.07 24.31 0.72
N GLY A 175 -13.24 24.70 -0.26
CA GLY A 175 -12.38 25.88 -0.16
C GLY A 175 -11.06 25.64 0.58
N ILE A 176 -10.75 24.41 0.98
CA ILE A 176 -9.51 24.05 1.66
C ILE A 176 -8.53 23.55 0.60
N HIS A 177 -7.80 24.46 -0.03
CA HIS A 177 -6.85 24.17 -1.12
C HIS A 177 -5.46 23.78 -0.62
N ASP A 178 -5.11 24.13 0.63
CA ASP A 178 -3.85 23.73 1.25
C ASP A 178 -4.06 23.33 2.72
N TYR A 179 -3.35 22.27 3.10
CA TYR A 179 -3.28 21.78 4.47
C TYR A 179 -1.91 21.14 4.72
N LEU A 180 -1.50 21.11 5.96
CA LEU A 180 -0.17 20.71 6.36
C LEU A 180 -0.22 19.48 7.28
N ARG A 181 0.79 18.63 7.15
CA ARG A 181 1.05 17.54 8.08
C ARG A 181 1.76 18.08 9.32
N LYS A 182 1.07 18.07 10.46
CA LYS A 182 1.63 18.50 11.75
C LYS A 182 2.54 17.41 12.36
N ALA A 183 2.08 16.18 12.31
CA ALA A 183 2.80 15.03 12.89
C ALA A 183 2.44 13.74 12.17
N THR A 184 3.38 12.80 12.20
CA THR A 184 3.14 11.41 11.80
C THR A 184 3.80 10.49 12.81
N ARG A 185 3.04 9.54 13.37
CA ARG A 185 3.55 8.45 14.20
C ARG A 185 3.48 7.16 13.40
N VAL A 186 4.56 6.42 13.32
CA VAL A 186 4.63 5.16 12.59
C VAL A 186 4.92 4.03 13.55
N SER A 187 4.13 2.97 13.45
CA SER A 187 4.31 1.72 14.19
C SER A 187 4.14 0.52 13.25
N ALA A 188 4.44 -0.68 13.71
CA ALA A 188 4.23 -1.91 12.95
C ALA A 188 3.53 -2.95 13.84
N ARG A 189 2.65 -3.76 13.21
CA ARG A 189 1.94 -4.85 13.86
C ARG A 189 1.51 -5.92 12.86
N HIS A 190 1.04 -7.04 13.35
CA HIS A 190 0.34 -8.01 12.50
C HIS A 190 -1.00 -7.46 12.01
N PRO A 191 -1.41 -7.81 10.77
CA PRO A 191 -2.68 -7.37 10.22
C PRO A 191 -3.86 -8.05 10.91
N THR A 192 -4.98 -7.34 11.00
CA THR A 192 -6.28 -7.91 11.36
C THR A 192 -6.85 -8.75 10.22
N SER A 193 -7.85 -9.60 10.50
CA SER A 193 -8.52 -10.40 9.46
C SER A 193 -9.18 -9.53 8.36
N ARG A 194 -9.70 -8.33 8.74
CA ARG A 194 -10.27 -7.37 7.80
C ARG A 194 -9.19 -6.80 6.86
N GLU A 195 -8.03 -6.44 7.40
CA GLU A 195 -6.91 -5.91 6.62
C GLU A 195 -6.33 -6.97 5.67
N VAL A 196 -6.19 -8.21 6.13
CA VAL A 196 -5.79 -9.36 5.29
C VAL A 196 -6.68 -9.48 4.06
N GLY A 197 -8.02 -9.44 4.25
CA GLY A 197 -8.96 -9.57 3.16
C GLY A 197 -8.98 -8.36 2.22
N LEU A 198 -9.00 -7.13 2.78
CA LEU A 198 -9.10 -5.91 1.97
C LEU A 198 -7.80 -5.55 1.25
N LEU A 199 -6.65 -5.79 1.90
CA LEU A 199 -5.34 -5.53 1.31
C LEU A 199 -4.82 -6.69 0.47
N ASP A 200 -5.54 -7.82 0.42
CA ASP A 200 -5.14 -9.03 -0.31
C ASP A 200 -3.69 -9.41 0.03
N MET A 201 -3.42 -9.68 1.32
CA MET A 201 -2.10 -9.94 1.84
C MET A 201 -2.06 -11.14 2.80
N PRO A 202 -0.92 -11.85 2.92
CA PRO A 202 -0.78 -12.93 3.90
C PRO A 202 -0.85 -12.39 5.34
N ARG A 203 -1.50 -13.16 6.23
CA ARG A 203 -1.59 -12.84 7.66
C ARG A 203 -0.23 -12.77 8.36
N THR A 204 0.77 -13.45 7.84
CA THR A 204 2.14 -13.49 8.37
C THR A 204 2.96 -12.24 8.07
N ARG A 205 2.55 -11.42 7.10
CA ARG A 205 3.23 -10.16 6.77
C ARG A 205 2.76 -9.05 7.69
N PRO A 206 3.68 -8.26 8.25
CA PRO A 206 3.32 -7.10 9.06
C PRO A 206 2.74 -5.98 8.20
N VAL A 207 1.95 -5.12 8.83
CA VAL A 207 1.54 -3.82 8.31
C VAL A 207 2.26 -2.72 9.08
N MET A 208 2.66 -1.67 8.38
CA MET A 208 3.02 -0.40 8.97
C MET A 208 1.75 0.39 9.20
N VAL A 209 1.61 1.01 10.36
CA VAL A 209 0.49 1.89 10.71
C VAL A 209 1.02 3.29 10.87
N ALA A 210 0.53 4.22 10.05
CA ALA A 210 0.83 5.64 10.16
C ALA A 210 -0.38 6.39 10.69
N GLU A 211 -0.24 7.02 11.86
CA GLU A 211 -1.20 7.97 12.41
C GLU A 211 -0.72 9.38 12.11
N ALA A 212 -1.54 10.16 11.46
CA ALA A 212 -1.16 11.45 10.92
C ALA A 212 -2.15 12.53 11.28
N ILE A 213 -1.66 13.66 11.77
CA ILE A 213 -2.47 14.84 12.08
C ILE A 213 -2.27 15.86 10.97
N ASN A 214 -3.34 16.25 10.30
CA ASN A 214 -3.36 17.32 9.32
C ASN A 214 -4.04 18.56 9.88
N THR A 215 -3.50 19.74 9.55
CA THR A 215 -3.98 21.04 10.00
C THR A 215 -4.21 21.97 8.81
N LEU A 216 -5.05 22.96 8.98
CA LEU A 216 -5.06 24.13 8.12
C LEU A 216 -3.70 24.86 8.21
N VAL A 217 -3.49 25.84 7.33
CA VAL A 217 -2.24 26.63 7.30
C VAL A 217 -2.05 27.43 8.61
N ASP A 218 -3.13 27.82 9.27
CA ASP A 218 -3.11 28.50 10.57
C ASP A 218 -2.79 27.57 11.77
N GLY A 219 -2.66 26.28 11.51
CA GLY A 219 -2.37 25.27 12.53
C GLY A 219 -3.60 24.55 13.11
N THR A 220 -4.82 24.96 12.74
CA THR A 220 -6.06 24.32 13.20
C THR A 220 -6.13 22.86 12.74
N PRO A 221 -6.21 21.85 13.64
CA PRO A 221 -6.31 20.45 13.24
C PRO A 221 -7.65 20.18 12.55
N ILE A 222 -7.62 19.46 11.43
CA ILE A 222 -8.83 19.13 10.65
C ILE A 222 -9.03 17.63 10.47
N GLU A 223 -7.94 16.85 10.57
CA GLU A 223 -7.97 15.42 10.29
C GLU A 223 -6.97 14.65 11.15
N LEU A 224 -7.42 13.52 11.68
CA LEU A 224 -6.59 12.42 12.16
C LEU A 224 -6.75 11.24 11.19
N GLY A 225 -5.75 11.03 10.34
CA GLY A 225 -5.69 9.91 9.42
C GLY A 225 -4.96 8.73 10.05
N ILE A 226 -5.58 7.55 10.03
CA ILE A 226 -4.94 6.29 10.47
C ILE A 226 -4.90 5.36 9.26
N ALA A 227 -3.72 5.15 8.71
CA ALA A 227 -3.52 4.33 7.54
C ALA A 227 -2.63 3.13 7.83
N CYS A 228 -3.01 1.95 7.37
CA CYS A 228 -2.16 0.76 7.40
C CYS A 228 -1.71 0.38 5.99
N PHE A 229 -0.43 0.04 5.87
CA PHE A 229 0.27 -0.28 4.63
C PHE A 229 0.90 -1.67 4.73
N PRO A 230 0.71 -2.58 3.75
CA PRO A 230 1.53 -3.78 3.65
C PRO A 230 3.02 -3.40 3.54
N ALA A 231 3.86 -3.94 4.45
CA ALA A 231 5.27 -3.56 4.53
C ALA A 231 6.11 -3.93 3.29
N ASP A 232 5.60 -4.80 2.43
CA ASP A 232 6.21 -5.21 1.17
C ASP A 232 5.77 -4.39 -0.04
N ARG A 233 4.76 -3.52 0.11
CA ARG A 233 4.21 -2.71 -1.00
C ARG A 233 4.47 -1.22 -0.87
N VAL A 234 4.80 -0.76 0.34
CA VAL A 234 5.03 0.66 0.62
C VAL A 234 6.28 0.81 1.46
N GLN A 235 7.10 1.78 1.11
CA GLN A 235 8.27 2.20 1.87
C GLN A 235 8.06 3.64 2.34
N ILE A 236 7.96 3.84 3.65
CA ILE A 236 7.88 5.19 4.23
C ILE A 236 9.28 5.81 4.19
N VAL A 237 9.38 6.99 3.57
CA VAL A 237 10.64 7.73 3.42
C VAL A 237 10.57 8.98 4.29
N LEU A 238 11.55 9.13 5.18
CA LEU A 238 11.77 10.31 6.01
C LEU A 238 13.06 10.96 5.56
N GLU A 239 12.97 12.15 4.99
CA GLU A 239 14.16 12.91 4.58
C GLU A 239 14.55 13.87 5.71
N SER A 240 15.84 13.84 6.10
CA SER A 240 16.39 14.82 7.03
C SER A 240 16.66 16.11 6.23
N SER A 241 15.91 17.18 6.51
CA SER A 241 16.16 18.53 5.99
C SER A 241 17.17 19.26 6.82
#